data_7aac7e2d11f5b4766b8f333788432355
#
_entry.id   7aac7e2d11f5b4766b8f333788432355
#
_cell.length_a   1.000
_cell.length_b   1.000
_cell.length_c   1.000
_cell.angle_alpha   90.00
_cell.angle_beta   90.00
_cell.angle_gamma   90.00
#
_symmetry.space_group_name_H-M   'P 1'
#
loop_
_entity.id
_entity.type
_entity.pdbx_description
1 polymer ?
#
loop_
_entity_poly.entity_id
_entity_poly.type
_entity_poly.pdbx_seq_one_letter_code
_entity_poly.pdbx_strand_id
1 'polypeptide(L)'
;MELPAANDNVKLSAYRPNLPLSVLNGKAPSEGFDKSDYYQCYGDGSSVTSHASGALTGYETLDAPPHYDFYANTQVWGRRRRFRPSLYQLHGNPEDDSKPPMYEETTAEQMEGDTSEEDEEEQKEPPPEPTRFGWVQGVMIRCMLNIWGVILYLRLSWITAQAGIGLTWLIILISSTITGITGLSTSAIATNGKVKGGGTYFLISRSLGPELGGSIGLIFAFANAVAVAMHTVGFAETVTDLMREHGAVMVDRTNDIRIIGILTVTCLLAISMAGMEWESKAQVLFFLVIMVSFASYIVGTIMPASVEKQAKGFFSYRAAIFAANFVPDWRGPEGTFFGMFSIFFPSATGILAGANISGDLKNPTIAIPRGTLMAIFWTTFSYLIISATVASCVIRDASGSINDTLSSGSCDGLSCQYGWDFSECINNKTCTYGISNYYQTLSMVSAFAPLITAGIFGATLSSALACLVSAPKVFQCLCKDHLYPLIGFFGKGYGKNHEPLRAYLLTYIIASCFIII
;
A
#
# COMPACT_ATOMS: atom_id res chain seq x y z
N MET A 1 35.84 -24.91 -21.09
CA MET A 1 34.70 -24.67 -22.01
C MET A 1 34.57 -23.18 -22.10
N GLU A 2 35.06 -22.62 -23.18
CA GLU A 2 35.18 -21.17 -23.40
C GLU A 2 33.82 -20.57 -23.80
N LEU A 3 33.52 -19.42 -23.22
CA LEU A 3 32.40 -18.59 -23.59
C LEU A 3 32.77 -17.77 -24.84
N PRO A 4 31.89 -17.64 -25.85
CA PRO A 4 32.16 -16.80 -27.00
C PRO A 4 31.90 -15.33 -26.68
N ALA A 5 32.75 -14.47 -27.23
CA ALA A 5 32.78 -13.04 -27.11
C ALA A 5 31.49 -12.37 -27.61
N ALA A 6 31.06 -11.36 -26.86
CA ALA A 6 29.96 -10.50 -27.24
C ALA A 6 30.30 -9.66 -28.47
N ASN A 7 29.40 -9.63 -29.42
CA ASN A 7 29.49 -8.86 -30.66
C ASN A 7 28.78 -7.52 -30.44
N ASP A 8 29.56 -6.46 -30.27
CA ASP A 8 29.08 -5.08 -30.21
C ASP A 8 28.57 -4.62 -31.58
N ASN A 9 27.29 -4.62 -31.81
CA ASN A 9 26.64 -3.81 -32.85
C ASN A 9 25.12 -3.86 -32.72
N VAL A 10 24.55 -3.32 -31.63
CA VAL A 10 23.16 -2.90 -31.62
C VAL A 10 23.14 -1.37 -31.81
N LYS A 11 22.96 -0.94 -33.03
CA LYS A 11 22.61 0.45 -33.36
C LYS A 11 21.22 0.74 -32.77
N LEU A 12 21.17 1.49 -31.69
CA LEU A 12 19.97 2.19 -31.23
C LEU A 12 19.52 3.13 -32.35
N SER A 13 18.51 2.75 -33.09
CA SER A 13 17.80 3.63 -33.99
C SER A 13 17.02 4.63 -33.14
N ALA A 14 17.58 5.83 -32.98
CA ALA A 14 16.86 6.95 -32.41
C ALA A 14 15.65 7.27 -33.30
N TYR A 15 14.46 7.07 -32.76
CA TYR A 15 13.21 7.53 -33.35
C TYR A 15 13.26 9.05 -33.42
N ARG A 16 13.53 9.60 -34.59
CA ARG A 16 13.38 11.04 -34.85
C ARG A 16 11.94 11.29 -35.30
N PRO A 17 11.15 12.07 -34.58
CA PRO A 17 9.91 12.57 -35.13
C PRO A 17 10.21 13.43 -36.36
N ASN A 18 9.43 13.33 -37.42
CA ASN A 18 9.52 14.13 -38.63
C ASN A 18 9.19 15.60 -38.34
N LEU A 19 10.17 16.35 -37.92
CA LEU A 19 10.10 17.79 -37.88
C LEU A 19 10.49 18.37 -39.26
N PRO A 20 9.78 19.33 -39.80
CA PRO A 20 10.15 19.94 -41.08
C PRO A 20 11.55 20.55 -41.01
N LEU A 21 12.32 20.37 -42.07
CA LEU A 21 13.73 20.76 -42.18
C LEU A 21 14.01 22.27 -41.93
N SER A 22 12.97 23.10 -41.97
CA SER A 22 13.06 24.54 -41.69
C SER A 22 13.37 24.91 -40.24
N VAL A 23 13.14 24.00 -39.32
CA VAL A 23 13.37 24.23 -37.88
C VAL A 23 14.82 23.90 -37.48
N LEU A 24 15.54 23.13 -38.30
CA LEU A 24 16.92 22.70 -38.03
C LEU A 24 17.99 23.77 -38.38
N ASN A 25 17.64 24.81 -39.13
CA ASN A 25 18.61 25.80 -39.65
C ASN A 25 18.58 27.18 -38.97
N GLY A 26 17.98 27.35 -37.82
CA GLY A 26 18.12 28.55 -37.00
C GLY A 26 17.65 29.87 -37.65
N LYS A 27 16.84 29.81 -38.71
CA LYS A 27 16.20 31.00 -39.27
C LYS A 27 14.77 31.09 -38.79
N ALA A 28 14.50 32.10 -37.97
CA ALA A 28 13.13 32.43 -37.55
C ALA A 28 12.30 32.73 -38.82
N PRO A 29 11.07 32.20 -38.93
CA PRO A 29 10.12 32.60 -39.96
C PRO A 29 9.77 34.08 -39.73
N SER A 30 10.02 34.90 -40.73
CA SER A 30 9.61 36.31 -40.76
C SER A 30 8.09 36.40 -40.83
N GLU A 31 7.54 37.22 -39.98
CA GLU A 31 6.25 37.91 -40.06
C GLU A 31 5.05 37.12 -40.61
N GLY A 32 4.12 36.75 -39.72
CA GLY A 32 2.78 36.36 -40.12
C GLY A 32 2.13 35.16 -39.39
N PHE A 33 2.72 34.69 -38.32
CA PHE A 33 2.07 33.64 -37.54
C PHE A 33 1.15 34.23 -36.47
N ASP A 34 -0.15 34.11 -36.68
CA ASP A 34 -1.14 34.56 -35.71
C ASP A 34 -1.13 33.64 -34.47
N LYS A 35 -1.09 34.27 -33.30
CA LYS A 35 -1.13 33.54 -32.01
C LYS A 35 -2.33 32.61 -31.85
N SER A 36 -3.40 32.84 -32.61
CA SER A 36 -4.61 32.00 -32.61
C SER A 36 -4.38 30.62 -33.21
N ASP A 37 -3.51 30.49 -34.20
CA ASP A 37 -3.26 29.18 -34.86
C ASP A 37 -2.41 28.23 -34.02
N TYR A 38 -1.60 28.79 -33.13
CA TYR A 38 -0.76 27.99 -32.23
C TYR A 38 -1.58 27.19 -31.16
N TYR A 39 -2.72 27.76 -30.78
CA TYR A 39 -3.61 27.08 -29.79
C TYR A 39 -4.57 26.09 -30.43
N GLN A 40 -4.75 26.12 -31.74
CA GLN A 40 -5.67 25.19 -32.43
C GLN A 40 -5.07 23.82 -32.69
N CYS A 41 -3.74 23.68 -32.69
CA CYS A 41 -3.03 22.40 -32.89
C CYS A 41 -3.12 21.44 -31.70
N TYR A 42 -3.70 21.85 -30.58
CA TYR A 42 -3.71 21.13 -29.34
C TYR A 42 -5.03 20.45 -28.97
N GLY A 43 -5.93 20.35 -29.94
CA GLY A 43 -7.22 19.69 -29.76
C GLY A 43 -7.15 18.19 -29.50
N ASP A 44 -6.08 17.51 -29.95
CA ASP A 44 -6.06 16.07 -30.10
C ASP A 44 -5.13 15.31 -29.15
N GLY A 45 -4.70 15.91 -28.04
CA GLY A 45 -3.94 15.17 -27.02
C GLY A 45 -2.52 14.78 -27.42
N SER A 46 -2.00 15.26 -28.55
CA SER A 46 -0.60 15.07 -28.92
C SER A 46 0.29 16.10 -28.22
N SER A 47 1.38 15.66 -27.70
CA SER A 47 2.40 16.35 -26.91
C SER A 47 2.47 17.86 -27.06
N VAL A 48 2.18 18.55 -25.99
CA VAL A 48 2.37 19.99 -25.92
C VAL A 48 3.79 20.30 -25.58
N THR A 49 4.43 20.96 -26.46
CA THR A 49 5.51 21.84 -26.08
C THR A 49 4.86 23.17 -25.67
N SER A 50 4.74 23.38 -24.37
CA SER A 50 4.25 24.62 -23.85
C SER A 50 5.28 25.68 -24.17
N HIS A 51 5.02 26.60 -24.97
CA HIS A 51 5.56 27.92 -24.88
C HIS A 51 5.79 28.63 -26.19
N ALA A 52 4.99 29.61 -26.30
CA ALA A 52 5.08 30.62 -27.35
C ALA A 52 6.17 31.68 -27.12
N SER A 53 7.06 31.55 -26.22
CA SER A 53 8.04 32.58 -25.95
C SER A 53 9.43 32.02 -25.71
N GLY A 54 10.25 32.13 -26.71
CA GLY A 54 11.67 31.91 -26.52
C GLY A 54 12.16 30.55 -26.98
N ALA A 55 13.42 30.46 -27.23
CA ALA A 55 14.10 29.26 -27.66
C ALA A 55 13.96 28.15 -26.61
N LEU A 56 13.34 27.06 -27.01
CA LEU A 56 13.29 25.84 -26.22
C LEU A 56 14.70 25.34 -25.99
N THR A 57 15.26 25.63 -24.85
CA THR A 57 16.42 24.94 -24.36
C THR A 57 15.92 23.66 -23.73
N GLY A 58 16.60 22.51 -23.89
CA GLY A 58 16.16 21.22 -23.44
C GLY A 58 15.95 21.07 -21.91
N TYR A 59 16.05 22.16 -21.17
CA TYR A 59 15.82 22.26 -19.72
C TYR A 59 14.46 22.86 -19.36
N GLU A 60 13.77 23.50 -20.33
CA GLU A 60 12.48 24.14 -20.05
C GLU A 60 11.38 23.15 -19.65
N THR A 61 11.49 21.90 -20.06
CA THR A 61 10.57 20.84 -19.64
C THR A 61 10.71 20.46 -18.17
N LEU A 62 11.87 20.77 -17.55
CA LEU A 62 12.11 20.55 -16.13
C LEU A 62 11.71 21.76 -15.27
N ASP A 63 11.83 22.97 -15.85
CA ASP A 63 11.59 24.22 -15.13
C ASP A 63 10.14 24.73 -15.27
N ALA A 64 9.43 24.32 -16.32
CA ALA A 64 8.04 24.66 -16.53
C ALA A 64 7.15 23.42 -16.30
N PRO A 65 6.50 23.31 -15.13
CA PRO A 65 5.57 22.20 -14.91
C PRO A 65 4.45 22.28 -15.96
N PRO A 66 4.09 21.13 -16.55
CA PRO A 66 3.04 21.06 -17.55
C PRO A 66 1.72 21.61 -17.01
N HIS A 67 0.95 22.26 -17.88
CA HIS A 67 -0.35 22.80 -17.51
C HIS A 67 -1.25 21.71 -16.94
N TYR A 68 -1.93 22.03 -15.84
CA TYR A 68 -2.82 21.11 -15.15
C TYR A 68 -3.88 20.50 -16.08
N ASP A 69 -4.48 21.30 -16.97
CA ASP A 69 -5.51 20.85 -17.90
C ASP A 69 -5.00 19.89 -18.95
N PHE A 70 -3.71 19.84 -19.16
CA PHE A 70 -3.06 18.88 -20.02
C PHE A 70 -3.09 17.47 -19.43
N TYR A 71 -2.99 17.36 -18.11
CA TYR A 71 -3.02 16.10 -17.40
C TYR A 71 -4.37 15.80 -16.75
N ALA A 72 -5.15 16.84 -16.46
CA ALA A 72 -6.51 16.71 -15.96
C ALA A 72 -7.48 16.89 -17.12
N ASN A 73 -7.72 15.84 -17.85
CA ASN A 73 -8.76 15.87 -18.87
C ASN A 73 -10.14 15.90 -18.21
N THR A 74 -10.46 17.06 -17.61
CA THR A 74 -11.75 17.32 -16.96
C THR A 74 -12.79 17.85 -17.95
N GLN A 75 -12.50 17.83 -19.27
CA GLN A 75 -13.39 18.42 -20.25
C GLN A 75 -14.55 17.51 -20.61
N VAL A 76 -15.73 18.01 -20.29
CA VAL A 76 -16.94 17.69 -21.02
C VAL A 76 -16.88 18.44 -22.37
N TRP A 77 -17.08 17.75 -23.47
CA TRP A 77 -17.14 18.33 -24.82
C TRP A 77 -17.98 19.60 -24.82
N GLY A 78 -17.36 20.71 -25.22
CA GLY A 78 -18.06 21.98 -25.42
C GLY A 78 -17.89 23.07 -24.36
N ARG A 79 -17.19 22.86 -23.25
CA ARG A 79 -16.91 23.92 -22.27
C ARG A 79 -15.53 24.54 -22.45
N ARG A 80 -15.41 25.87 -22.23
CA ARG A 80 -14.14 26.62 -22.31
C ARG A 80 -13.08 26.00 -21.40
N ARG A 81 -11.90 25.75 -21.94
CA ARG A 81 -10.74 25.24 -21.21
C ARG A 81 -10.33 26.20 -20.10
N ARG A 82 -10.27 25.76 -18.88
CA ARG A 82 -9.68 26.51 -17.77
C ARG A 82 -8.24 26.03 -17.60
N PHE A 83 -7.28 26.87 -17.90
CA PHE A 83 -5.87 26.56 -17.77
C PHE A 83 -5.41 26.84 -16.34
N ARG A 84 -4.60 25.95 -15.79
CA ARG A 84 -3.83 26.28 -14.58
C ARG A 84 -2.76 27.30 -14.97
N PRO A 85 -2.64 28.43 -14.26
CA PRO A 85 -1.57 29.38 -14.53
C PRO A 85 -0.22 28.69 -14.35
N SER A 86 0.72 28.95 -15.26
CA SER A 86 2.10 28.46 -15.14
C SER A 86 2.76 29.09 -13.91
N LEU A 87 3.84 28.46 -13.40
CA LEU A 87 4.64 29.08 -12.33
C LEU A 87 5.12 30.50 -12.70
N TYR A 88 5.43 30.74 -13.97
CA TYR A 88 5.77 32.07 -14.48
C TYR A 88 4.60 33.06 -14.38
N GLN A 89 3.38 32.64 -14.68
CA GLN A 89 2.17 33.46 -14.50
C GLN A 89 1.82 33.68 -13.03
N LEU A 90 2.14 32.74 -12.15
CA LEU A 90 1.95 32.84 -10.69
C LEU A 90 3.01 33.75 -10.04
N HIS A 91 4.21 33.82 -10.62
CA HIS A 91 5.33 34.59 -10.10
C HIS A 91 5.66 35.80 -10.99
N GLY A 92 4.91 36.00 -12.10
CA GLY A 92 5.19 37.03 -13.10
C GLY A 92 4.74 38.43 -12.68
N ASN A 93 5.56 39.35 -12.99
CA ASN A 93 5.50 40.82 -12.86
C ASN A 93 5.31 41.38 -11.44
N PRO A 94 6.38 41.94 -10.88
CA PRO A 94 6.32 42.65 -9.60
C PRO A 94 5.55 43.99 -9.63
N GLU A 95 4.92 44.33 -10.75
CA GLU A 95 4.16 45.59 -10.90
C GLU A 95 2.64 45.44 -10.83
N ASP A 96 2.13 44.21 -10.71
CA ASP A 96 0.68 43.97 -10.55
C ASP A 96 0.40 43.48 -9.12
N ASP A 97 -0.08 44.39 -8.29
CA ASP A 97 -0.43 44.17 -6.87
C ASP A 97 -1.69 43.30 -6.69
N SER A 98 -2.20 42.68 -7.74
CA SER A 98 -3.28 41.74 -7.68
C SER A 98 -2.75 40.37 -7.25
N LYS A 99 -3.10 39.93 -6.04
CA LYS A 99 -2.89 38.54 -5.60
C LYS A 99 -3.39 37.59 -6.70
N PRO A 100 -2.57 36.59 -7.11
CA PRO A 100 -3.04 35.63 -8.10
C PRO A 100 -4.30 34.96 -7.53
N PRO A 101 -5.41 34.90 -8.30
CA PRO A 101 -6.66 34.35 -7.81
C PRO A 101 -6.43 32.90 -7.37
N MET A 102 -6.74 32.59 -6.13
CA MET A 102 -6.78 31.19 -5.70
C MET A 102 -7.84 30.48 -6.53
N TYR A 103 -7.54 29.31 -7.04
CA TYR A 103 -8.39 28.52 -7.95
C TYR A 103 -9.84 28.28 -7.42
N GLU A 104 -10.06 28.54 -6.13
CA GLU A 104 -11.39 28.46 -5.49
C GLU A 104 -12.19 29.77 -5.58
N GLU A 105 -11.53 30.91 -5.61
CA GLU A 105 -12.24 32.21 -5.67
C GLU A 105 -12.91 32.45 -7.03
N THR A 106 -12.28 31.97 -8.12
CA THR A 106 -12.85 32.09 -9.48
C THR A 106 -14.10 31.23 -9.71
N THR A 107 -14.36 30.26 -8.82
CA THR A 107 -15.55 29.39 -8.95
C THR A 107 -16.77 29.97 -8.22
N ALA A 108 -16.55 30.80 -7.20
CA ALA A 108 -17.63 31.44 -6.42
C ALA A 108 -18.14 32.73 -7.13
N GLU A 109 -17.23 33.56 -7.64
CA GLU A 109 -17.62 34.85 -8.27
C GLU A 109 -18.33 34.73 -9.62
N GLN A 110 -18.23 33.59 -10.32
CA GLN A 110 -18.95 33.38 -11.58
C GLN A 110 -20.34 32.76 -11.42
N MET A 111 -20.78 32.41 -10.20
CA MET A 111 -22.14 31.99 -9.93
C MET A 111 -23.07 33.13 -9.44
N GLU A 112 -22.51 34.29 -9.07
CA GLU A 112 -23.33 35.43 -8.57
C GLU A 112 -23.77 36.41 -9.65
N GLY A 113 -23.44 36.16 -10.93
CA GLY A 113 -23.66 37.13 -12.02
C GLY A 113 -24.88 36.93 -12.90
N ASP A 114 -25.74 35.96 -12.67
CA ASP A 114 -26.89 35.72 -13.56
C ASP A 114 -28.06 35.04 -12.85
N THR A 115 -28.75 35.78 -11.98
CA THR A 115 -30.19 35.59 -11.69
C THR A 115 -30.64 36.70 -10.74
N SER A 116 -31.24 37.75 -11.33
CA SER A 116 -32.18 38.61 -10.65
C SER A 116 -33.57 38.00 -10.86
N GLU A 117 -34.02 37.17 -9.97
CA GLU A 117 -35.43 36.91 -9.68
C GLU A 117 -35.54 36.63 -8.18
N GLU A 118 -36.28 37.53 -7.52
CA GLU A 118 -36.66 37.45 -6.11
C GLU A 118 -37.64 36.30 -5.93
N ASP A 119 -37.14 35.18 -5.36
CA ASP A 119 -38.02 34.19 -4.72
C ASP A 119 -37.51 33.97 -3.30
N GLU A 120 -38.40 34.12 -2.33
CA GLU A 120 -38.24 33.89 -0.91
C GLU A 120 -37.71 32.46 -0.67
N GLU A 121 -36.38 32.28 -0.54
CA GLU A 121 -35.81 30.99 -0.14
C GLU A 121 -35.86 30.82 1.37
N GLU A 122 -36.67 29.83 1.79
CA GLU A 122 -36.50 29.15 3.09
C GLU A 122 -35.00 28.91 3.36
N GLN A 123 -34.51 29.39 4.50
CA GLN A 123 -33.16 29.10 5.02
C GLN A 123 -32.97 27.59 5.15
N LYS A 124 -32.57 26.94 4.07
CA LYS A 124 -31.98 25.58 4.15
C LYS A 124 -30.67 25.67 4.86
N GLU A 125 -30.58 25.00 6.01
CA GLU A 125 -29.33 24.76 6.71
C GLU A 125 -28.24 24.32 5.70
N PRO A 126 -27.01 24.89 5.77
CA PRO A 126 -25.94 24.49 4.87
C PRO A 126 -25.72 22.98 4.96
N PRO A 127 -25.57 22.27 3.84
CA PRO A 127 -25.39 20.83 3.85
C PRO A 127 -24.20 20.48 4.75
N PRO A 128 -24.35 19.48 5.64
CA PRO A 128 -23.30 19.11 6.58
C PRO A 128 -21.99 18.85 5.81
N GLU A 129 -20.93 19.50 6.25
CA GLU A 129 -19.62 19.36 5.62
C GLU A 129 -19.19 17.88 5.56
N PRO A 130 -18.57 17.43 4.46
CA PRO A 130 -18.10 16.06 4.34
C PRO A 130 -17.08 15.78 5.44
N THR A 131 -17.21 14.63 6.11
CA THR A 131 -16.31 14.19 7.17
C THR A 131 -14.88 14.05 6.61
N ARG A 132 -13.98 14.90 7.09
CA ARG A 132 -12.56 14.89 6.68
C ARG A 132 -11.68 14.38 7.81
N PHE A 133 -10.76 13.48 7.49
CA PHE A 133 -9.87 12.82 8.46
C PHE A 133 -8.55 13.58 8.67
N GLY A 134 -8.05 13.56 9.91
CA GLY A 134 -6.72 14.06 10.23
C GLY A 134 -5.61 13.08 9.78
N TRP A 135 -4.33 13.51 9.91
CA TRP A 135 -3.17 12.72 9.49
C TRP A 135 -3.00 11.39 10.26
N VAL A 136 -3.39 11.33 11.55
CA VAL A 136 -3.27 10.12 12.36
C VAL A 136 -4.25 9.05 11.89
N GLN A 137 -5.55 9.36 11.90
CA GLN A 137 -6.60 8.41 11.56
C GLN A 137 -6.70 8.17 10.05
N GLY A 138 -6.51 9.23 9.24
CA GLY A 138 -6.62 9.14 7.79
C GLY A 138 -5.42 8.47 7.12
N VAL A 139 -4.20 8.69 7.63
CA VAL A 139 -2.98 8.21 6.96
C VAL A 139 -2.18 7.25 7.82
N MET A 140 -1.74 7.66 9.01
CA MET A 140 -0.79 6.88 9.82
C MET A 140 -1.35 5.50 10.18
N ILE A 141 -2.54 5.43 10.79
CA ILE A 141 -3.15 4.16 11.21
C ILE A 141 -3.39 3.26 10.00
N ARG A 142 -3.90 3.79 8.88
CA ARG A 142 -4.14 3.00 7.66
C ARG A 142 -2.87 2.43 7.06
N CYS A 143 -1.80 3.22 6.98
CA CYS A 143 -0.50 2.74 6.52
C CYS A 143 0.06 1.67 7.47
N MET A 144 -0.01 1.89 8.80
CA MET A 144 0.46 0.90 9.78
C MET A 144 -0.29 -0.43 9.64
N LEU A 145 -1.62 -0.39 9.54
CA LEU A 145 -2.44 -1.58 9.38
C LEU A 145 -2.14 -2.35 8.09
N ASN A 146 -1.84 -1.65 7.00
CA ASN A 146 -1.49 -2.29 5.74
C ASN A 146 -0.06 -2.88 5.76
N ILE A 147 0.86 -2.24 6.48
CA ILE A 147 2.22 -2.76 6.67
C ILE A 147 2.21 -3.95 7.64
N TRP A 148 1.48 -3.86 8.77
CA TRP A 148 1.29 -4.95 9.72
C TRP A 148 0.30 -6.00 9.19
N GLY A 149 0.62 -6.58 8.04
CA GLY A 149 -0.19 -7.64 7.43
C GLY A 149 0.05 -9.02 8.05
N VAL A 150 -0.47 -10.03 7.39
CA VAL A 150 -0.34 -11.44 7.78
C VAL A 150 1.12 -11.90 7.93
N ILE A 151 2.05 -11.31 7.17
CA ILE A 151 3.48 -11.65 7.17
C ILE A 151 4.10 -11.42 8.55
N LEU A 152 3.70 -10.36 9.26
CA LEU A 152 4.16 -10.10 10.61
C LEU A 152 3.90 -11.27 11.56
N TYR A 153 2.71 -11.83 11.51
CA TYR A 153 2.29 -12.88 12.43
C TYR A 153 2.75 -14.27 12.04
N LEU A 154 2.73 -14.59 10.74
CA LEU A 154 2.93 -15.96 10.27
C LEU A 154 4.30 -16.21 9.64
N ARG A 155 4.97 -15.17 9.11
CA ARG A 155 6.22 -15.35 8.36
C ARG A 155 7.45 -14.75 9.01
N LEU A 156 7.32 -13.69 9.80
CA LEU A 156 8.48 -13.00 10.38
C LEU A 156 9.34 -13.92 11.25
N SER A 157 8.70 -14.77 12.09
CA SER A 157 9.41 -15.73 12.93
C SER A 157 10.20 -16.73 12.10
N TRP A 158 9.59 -17.27 11.05
CA TRP A 158 10.22 -18.21 10.14
C TRP A 158 11.37 -17.57 9.34
N ILE A 159 11.19 -16.35 8.85
CA ILE A 159 12.26 -15.57 8.18
C ILE A 159 13.43 -15.39 9.14
N THR A 160 13.15 -15.07 10.41
CA THR A 160 14.18 -14.88 11.43
C THR A 160 14.91 -16.19 11.76
N ALA A 161 14.22 -17.34 11.73
CA ALA A 161 14.85 -18.64 11.90
C ALA A 161 15.84 -18.98 10.78
N GLN A 162 15.46 -18.67 9.53
CA GLN A 162 16.25 -18.93 8.33
C GLN A 162 17.46 -17.98 8.22
N ALA A 163 17.19 -16.68 8.25
CA ALA A 163 18.21 -15.66 8.03
C ALA A 163 19.04 -15.36 9.29
N GLY A 164 18.57 -15.76 10.48
CA GLY A 164 19.13 -15.30 11.74
C GLY A 164 18.77 -13.83 12.03
N ILE A 165 18.93 -13.39 13.26
CA ILE A 165 18.56 -12.02 13.70
C ILE A 165 19.31 -10.97 12.89
N GLY A 166 20.63 -11.15 12.69
CA GLY A 166 21.46 -10.16 12.02
C GLY A 166 21.05 -9.87 10.58
N LEU A 167 20.85 -10.91 9.76
CA LEU A 167 20.41 -10.73 8.37
C LEU A 167 18.92 -10.37 8.28
N THR A 168 18.09 -10.81 9.20
CA THR A 168 16.68 -10.37 9.26
C THR A 168 16.60 -8.86 9.50
N TRP A 169 17.40 -8.31 10.41
CA TRP A 169 17.47 -6.87 10.61
C TRP A 169 17.95 -6.14 9.37
N LEU A 170 18.94 -6.70 8.68
CA LEU A 170 19.42 -6.14 7.41
C LEU A 170 18.31 -6.12 6.35
N ILE A 171 17.53 -7.21 6.22
CA ILE A 171 16.37 -7.31 5.32
C ILE A 171 15.32 -6.25 5.68
N ILE A 172 14.97 -6.12 6.95
CA ILE A 172 13.99 -5.12 7.43
C ILE A 172 14.49 -3.71 7.11
N LEU A 173 15.74 -3.39 7.40
CA LEU A 173 16.30 -2.05 7.17
C LEU A 173 16.40 -1.70 5.69
N ILE A 174 16.82 -2.63 4.84
CA ILE A 174 16.85 -2.42 3.38
C ILE A 174 15.44 -2.19 2.87
N SER A 175 14.48 -3.04 3.24
CA SER A 175 13.07 -2.89 2.85
C SER A 175 12.50 -1.55 3.30
N SER A 176 12.74 -1.16 4.55
CA SER A 176 12.28 0.12 5.11
C SER A 176 12.95 1.32 4.44
N THR A 177 14.21 1.20 4.04
CA THR A 177 14.92 2.25 3.30
C THR A 177 14.30 2.46 1.93
N ILE A 178 14.06 1.39 1.17
CA ILE A 178 13.40 1.45 -0.14
C ILE A 178 12.01 2.08 0.00
N THR A 179 11.24 1.62 0.98
CA THR A 179 9.90 2.14 1.27
C THR A 179 9.96 3.60 1.74
N GLY A 180 10.98 3.96 2.52
CA GLY A 180 11.22 5.33 2.98
C GLY A 180 11.52 6.29 1.82
N ILE A 181 12.35 5.88 0.86
CA ILE A 181 12.63 6.65 -0.36
C ILE A 181 11.35 6.86 -1.17
N THR A 182 10.55 5.80 -1.32
CA THR A 182 9.25 5.89 -2.00
C THR A 182 8.28 6.81 -1.25
N GLY A 183 8.26 6.75 0.09
CA GLY A 183 7.47 7.62 0.95
C GLY A 183 7.89 9.09 0.84
N LEU A 184 9.19 9.37 0.74
CA LEU A 184 9.72 10.71 0.50
C LEU A 184 9.34 11.23 -0.90
N SER A 185 9.43 10.39 -1.93
CA SER A 185 9.00 10.75 -3.28
C SER A 185 7.50 11.07 -3.33
N THR A 186 6.67 10.22 -2.71
CA THR A 186 5.23 10.47 -2.58
C THR A 186 4.94 11.77 -1.82
N SER A 187 5.73 12.05 -0.78
CA SER A 187 5.62 13.28 0.01
C SER A 187 5.99 14.51 -0.82
N ALA A 188 7.05 14.45 -1.61
CA ALA A 188 7.45 15.53 -2.50
C ALA A 188 6.35 15.87 -3.53
N ILE A 189 5.75 14.84 -4.14
CA ILE A 189 4.64 15.03 -5.08
C ILE A 189 3.40 15.59 -4.36
N ALA A 190 3.05 15.07 -3.19
CA ALA A 190 1.88 15.49 -2.44
C ALA A 190 2.00 16.94 -1.92
N THR A 191 3.21 17.44 -1.70
CA THR A 191 3.47 18.84 -1.29
C THR A 191 3.60 19.81 -2.45
N ASN A 192 3.74 19.31 -3.68
CA ASN A 192 3.88 20.12 -4.88
C ASN A 192 2.52 20.41 -5.52
N GLY A 193 1.71 21.25 -4.88
CA GLY A 193 0.41 21.70 -5.37
C GLY A 193 -0.78 21.15 -4.59
N LYS A 194 -2.00 21.46 -5.04
CA LYS A 194 -3.24 21.07 -4.36
C LYS A 194 -3.60 19.63 -4.72
N VAL A 195 -3.60 18.75 -3.73
CA VAL A 195 -4.00 17.35 -3.89
C VAL A 195 -5.52 17.24 -3.79
N LYS A 196 -6.14 16.73 -4.86
CA LYS A 196 -7.58 16.41 -4.91
C LYS A 196 -7.83 14.91 -4.67
N GLY A 197 -9.09 14.48 -4.71
CA GLY A 197 -9.45 13.07 -4.65
C GLY A 197 -8.90 12.29 -5.86
N GLY A 198 -8.70 10.97 -5.68
CA GLY A 198 -8.15 10.09 -6.72
C GLY A 198 -6.83 9.42 -6.31
N GLY A 199 -6.36 9.72 -5.10
CA GLY A 199 -5.25 9.04 -4.47
C GLY A 199 -3.96 9.07 -5.27
N THR A 200 -3.27 7.95 -5.26
CA THR A 200 -1.97 7.76 -5.92
C THR A 200 -2.03 8.00 -7.43
N TYR A 201 -3.13 7.61 -8.09
CA TYR A 201 -3.31 7.91 -9.51
C TYR A 201 -3.26 9.42 -9.79
N PHE A 202 -3.99 10.22 -8.99
CA PHE A 202 -3.99 11.67 -9.14
C PHE A 202 -2.57 12.25 -8.99
N LEU A 203 -1.83 11.81 -7.98
CA LEU A 203 -0.46 12.26 -7.72
C LEU A 203 0.46 11.94 -8.91
N ILE A 204 0.41 10.71 -9.41
CA ILE A 204 1.29 10.26 -10.49
C ILE A 204 0.91 10.91 -11.82
N SER A 205 -0.37 10.92 -12.18
CA SER A 205 -0.83 11.45 -13.47
C SER A 205 -0.57 12.95 -13.61
N ARG A 206 -0.61 13.70 -12.50
CA ARG A 206 -0.30 15.14 -12.50
C ARG A 206 1.19 15.45 -12.53
N SER A 207 2.02 14.47 -12.20
CA SER A 207 3.48 14.61 -12.21
C SER A 207 4.11 14.08 -13.50
N LEU A 208 3.65 12.93 -14.00
CA LEU A 208 4.27 12.20 -15.11
C LEU A 208 3.47 12.26 -16.42
N GLY A 209 2.27 12.83 -16.41
CA GLY A 209 1.42 12.95 -17.58
C GLY A 209 0.36 11.86 -17.72
N PRO A 210 -0.58 12.05 -18.68
CA PRO A 210 -1.76 11.21 -18.81
C PRO A 210 -1.44 9.80 -19.31
N GLU A 211 -0.44 9.62 -20.15
CA GLU A 211 -0.08 8.33 -20.73
C GLU A 211 0.44 7.36 -19.66
N LEU A 212 1.46 7.78 -18.89
CA LEU A 212 1.99 6.99 -17.78
C LEU A 212 0.99 6.92 -16.63
N GLY A 213 0.36 8.04 -16.30
CA GLY A 213 -0.66 8.10 -15.25
C GLY A 213 -1.82 7.16 -15.52
N GLY A 214 -2.33 7.13 -16.75
CA GLY A 214 -3.42 6.25 -17.17
C GLY A 214 -3.08 4.77 -17.03
N SER A 215 -1.94 4.34 -17.57
CA SER A 215 -1.49 2.95 -17.49
C SER A 215 -1.25 2.50 -16.04
N ILE A 216 -0.53 3.31 -15.26
CA ILE A 216 -0.25 3.02 -13.84
C ILE A 216 -1.56 3.01 -13.03
N GLY A 217 -2.47 3.96 -13.27
CA GLY A 217 -3.76 4.01 -12.57
C GLY A 217 -4.62 2.77 -12.80
N LEU A 218 -4.66 2.26 -14.02
CA LEU A 218 -5.39 1.03 -14.35
C LEU A 218 -4.77 -0.19 -13.67
N ILE A 219 -3.45 -0.36 -13.78
CA ILE A 219 -2.72 -1.46 -13.16
C ILE A 219 -2.86 -1.40 -11.65
N PHE A 220 -2.74 -0.23 -11.05
CA PHE A 220 -2.84 -0.03 -9.61
C PHE A 220 -4.24 -0.33 -9.07
N ALA A 221 -5.30 0.09 -9.78
CA ALA A 221 -6.67 -0.24 -9.41
C ALA A 221 -6.92 -1.76 -9.47
N PHE A 222 -6.47 -2.42 -10.54
CA PHE A 222 -6.57 -3.88 -10.69
C PHE A 222 -5.77 -4.63 -9.63
N ALA A 223 -4.52 -4.22 -9.38
CA ALA A 223 -3.67 -4.83 -8.35
C ALA A 223 -4.30 -4.73 -6.94
N ASN A 224 -4.92 -3.59 -6.59
CA ASN A 224 -5.65 -3.47 -5.33
C ASN A 224 -6.89 -4.38 -5.29
N ALA A 225 -7.60 -4.57 -6.41
CA ALA A 225 -8.73 -5.50 -6.46
C ALA A 225 -8.30 -6.95 -6.24
N VAL A 226 -7.15 -7.36 -6.81
CA VAL A 226 -6.55 -8.68 -6.55
C VAL A 226 -6.04 -8.80 -5.11
N ALA A 227 -5.46 -7.73 -4.56
CA ALA A 227 -4.99 -7.70 -3.17
C ALA A 227 -6.15 -7.90 -2.16
N VAL A 228 -7.37 -7.44 -2.47
CA VAL A 228 -8.56 -7.76 -1.65
C VAL A 228 -8.72 -9.27 -1.54
N ALA A 229 -8.65 -10.00 -2.66
CA ALA A 229 -8.74 -11.47 -2.65
C ALA A 229 -7.62 -12.10 -1.83
N MET A 230 -6.38 -11.67 -2.02
CA MET A 230 -5.22 -12.20 -1.31
C MET A 230 -5.38 -12.08 0.22
N HIS A 231 -5.76 -10.89 0.71
CA HIS A 231 -5.95 -10.67 2.15
C HIS A 231 -7.16 -11.42 2.70
N THR A 232 -8.23 -11.52 1.91
CA THR A 232 -9.45 -12.25 2.29
C THR A 232 -9.21 -13.75 2.35
N VAL A 233 -8.43 -14.30 1.41
CA VAL A 233 -8.01 -15.71 1.44
C VAL A 233 -7.13 -15.98 2.66
N GLY A 234 -6.17 -15.10 2.97
CA GLY A 234 -5.34 -15.23 4.19
C GLY A 234 -6.18 -15.24 5.49
N PHE A 235 -7.23 -14.45 5.56
CA PHE A 235 -8.21 -14.52 6.65
C PHE A 235 -8.95 -15.86 6.65
N ALA A 236 -9.47 -16.29 5.49
CA ALA A 236 -10.23 -17.53 5.37
C ALA A 236 -9.39 -18.77 5.71
N GLU A 237 -8.12 -18.81 5.32
CA GLU A 237 -7.17 -19.87 5.71
C GLU A 237 -7.02 -19.94 7.23
N THR A 238 -6.81 -18.80 7.88
CA THR A 238 -6.66 -18.75 9.35
C THR A 238 -7.93 -19.22 10.06
N VAL A 239 -9.11 -18.86 9.56
CA VAL A 239 -10.40 -19.34 10.09
C VAL A 239 -10.55 -20.84 9.87
N THR A 240 -10.22 -21.34 8.68
CA THR A 240 -10.29 -22.78 8.35
C THR A 240 -9.35 -23.60 9.22
N ASP A 241 -8.14 -23.12 9.47
CA ASP A 241 -7.18 -23.80 10.36
C ASP A 241 -7.70 -23.83 11.81
N LEU A 242 -8.28 -22.72 12.29
CA LEU A 242 -8.92 -22.68 13.61
C LEU A 242 -10.12 -23.64 13.72
N MET A 243 -10.95 -23.70 12.68
CA MET A 243 -12.08 -24.65 12.64
C MET A 243 -11.60 -26.10 12.72
N ARG A 244 -10.52 -26.43 12.03
CA ARG A 244 -9.92 -27.80 12.05
C ARG A 244 -9.35 -28.16 13.40
N GLU A 245 -8.68 -27.23 14.09
CA GLU A 245 -8.21 -27.45 15.47
C GLU A 245 -9.35 -27.83 16.40
N HIS A 246 -10.57 -27.36 16.14
CA HIS A 246 -11.77 -27.67 16.90
C HIS A 246 -12.61 -28.81 16.29
N GLY A 247 -12.10 -29.50 15.27
CA GLY A 247 -12.78 -30.62 14.62
C GLY A 247 -13.99 -30.24 13.76
N ALA A 248 -14.13 -28.94 13.43
CA ALA A 248 -15.19 -28.45 12.56
C ALA A 248 -14.71 -28.36 11.10
N VAL A 249 -15.38 -29.04 10.19
CA VAL A 249 -15.13 -28.98 8.74
C VAL A 249 -16.48 -28.82 8.06
N MET A 250 -16.61 -27.91 7.08
CA MET A 250 -17.85 -27.72 6.33
C MET A 250 -17.94 -28.69 5.14
N VAL A 251 -16.95 -28.63 4.23
CA VAL A 251 -16.93 -29.48 3.03
C VAL A 251 -15.53 -30.10 2.88
N ASP A 252 -14.56 -29.28 2.46
CA ASP A 252 -13.14 -29.61 2.36
C ASP A 252 -12.31 -28.32 2.53
N ARG A 253 -10.98 -28.45 2.68
CA ARG A 253 -10.12 -27.32 2.96
C ARG A 253 -10.26 -26.20 1.93
N THR A 254 -10.28 -26.54 0.65
CA THR A 254 -10.30 -25.55 -0.43
C THR A 254 -11.65 -24.86 -0.55
N ASN A 255 -12.74 -25.64 -0.45
CA ASN A 255 -14.08 -25.08 -0.53
C ASN A 255 -14.45 -24.30 0.73
N ASP A 256 -13.99 -24.71 1.91
CA ASP A 256 -14.18 -23.96 3.16
C ASP A 256 -13.54 -22.55 3.05
N ILE A 257 -12.30 -22.46 2.51
CA ILE A 257 -11.63 -21.19 2.27
C ILE A 257 -12.43 -20.31 1.29
N ARG A 258 -12.93 -20.89 0.19
CA ARG A 258 -13.75 -20.17 -0.79
C ARG A 258 -15.04 -19.62 -0.19
N ILE A 259 -15.77 -20.46 0.57
CA ILE A 259 -17.03 -20.06 1.20
C ILE A 259 -16.79 -18.94 2.21
N ILE A 260 -15.83 -19.10 3.11
CA ILE A 260 -15.49 -18.10 4.12
C ILE A 260 -14.99 -16.82 3.43
N GLY A 261 -14.16 -16.94 2.39
CA GLY A 261 -13.64 -15.83 1.62
C GLY A 261 -14.74 -14.99 0.96
N ILE A 262 -15.68 -15.63 0.27
CA ILE A 262 -16.81 -14.93 -0.37
C ILE A 262 -17.70 -14.25 0.67
N LEU A 263 -18.00 -14.93 1.76
CA LEU A 263 -18.78 -14.33 2.84
C LEU A 263 -18.08 -13.09 3.42
N THR A 264 -16.79 -13.21 3.67
CA THR A 264 -15.97 -12.12 4.23
C THR A 264 -15.91 -10.92 3.29
N VAL A 265 -15.60 -11.11 2.00
CA VAL A 265 -15.51 -9.98 1.05
C VAL A 265 -16.87 -9.31 0.87
N THR A 266 -17.96 -10.07 0.97
CA THR A 266 -19.34 -9.51 0.93
C THR A 266 -19.63 -8.64 2.16
N CYS A 267 -19.23 -9.08 3.36
CA CYS A 267 -19.33 -8.27 4.57
C CYS A 267 -18.48 -6.99 4.50
N LEU A 268 -17.25 -7.09 3.99
CA LEU A 268 -16.37 -5.93 3.81
C LEU A 268 -16.95 -4.95 2.78
N LEU A 269 -17.56 -5.44 1.70
CA LEU A 269 -18.27 -4.60 0.74
C LEU A 269 -19.40 -3.84 1.41
N ALA A 270 -20.21 -4.50 2.24
CA ALA A 270 -21.30 -3.85 2.96
C ALA A 270 -20.79 -2.72 3.88
N ILE A 271 -19.67 -2.92 4.58
CA ILE A 271 -19.02 -1.88 5.40
C ILE A 271 -18.56 -0.71 4.51
N SER A 272 -17.90 -1.00 3.39
CA SER A 272 -17.41 0.02 2.47
C SER A 272 -18.55 0.84 1.84
N MET A 273 -19.67 0.19 1.51
CA MET A 273 -20.86 0.85 0.96
C MET A 273 -21.61 1.68 2.01
N ALA A 274 -21.46 1.39 3.30
CA ALA A 274 -22.02 2.19 4.38
C ALA A 274 -21.35 3.57 4.51
N GLY A 275 -20.21 3.76 3.85
CA GLY A 275 -19.49 5.03 3.74
C GLY A 275 -18.18 5.08 4.53
N MET A 276 -17.37 6.11 4.22
CA MET A 276 -16.02 6.30 4.75
C MET A 276 -15.96 6.43 6.28
N GLU A 277 -17.04 6.87 6.91
CA GLU A 277 -17.08 6.98 8.37
C GLU A 277 -17.06 5.61 9.06
N TRP A 278 -17.87 4.67 8.56
CA TRP A 278 -17.93 3.30 9.07
C TRP A 278 -16.65 2.53 8.79
N GLU A 279 -16.09 2.71 7.60
CA GLU A 279 -14.79 2.16 7.23
C GLU A 279 -13.69 2.65 8.17
N SER A 280 -13.66 3.96 8.47
CA SER A 280 -12.66 4.52 9.38
C SER A 280 -12.81 4.03 10.82
N LYS A 281 -14.05 3.83 11.31
CA LYS A 281 -14.31 3.22 12.63
C LYS A 281 -13.81 1.76 12.66
N ALA A 282 -14.05 1.00 11.60
CA ALA A 282 -13.55 -0.37 11.48
C ALA A 282 -12.01 -0.42 11.49
N GLN A 283 -11.34 0.49 10.78
CA GLN A 283 -9.86 0.57 10.79
C GLN A 283 -9.32 0.86 12.20
N VAL A 284 -9.94 1.78 12.94
CA VAL A 284 -9.54 2.06 14.32
C VAL A 284 -9.76 0.85 15.22
N LEU A 285 -10.88 0.14 15.06
CA LEU A 285 -11.13 -1.10 15.81
C LEU A 285 -10.05 -2.16 15.53
N PHE A 286 -9.72 -2.41 14.27
CA PHE A 286 -8.65 -3.34 13.89
C PHE A 286 -7.30 -2.92 14.46
N PHE A 287 -6.99 -1.62 14.44
CA PHE A 287 -5.77 -1.10 15.05
C PHE A 287 -5.70 -1.41 16.56
N LEU A 288 -6.79 -1.20 17.29
CA LEU A 288 -6.85 -1.52 18.71
C LEU A 288 -6.68 -3.02 18.98
N VAL A 289 -7.30 -3.88 18.17
CA VAL A 289 -7.14 -5.33 18.26
C VAL A 289 -5.68 -5.76 18.06
N ILE A 290 -5.00 -5.18 17.05
CA ILE A 290 -3.58 -5.46 16.82
C ILE A 290 -2.71 -4.98 17.98
N MET A 291 -2.99 -3.80 18.55
CA MET A 291 -2.24 -3.29 19.71
C MET A 291 -2.41 -4.17 20.94
N VAL A 292 -3.61 -4.68 21.19
CA VAL A 292 -3.88 -5.64 22.27
C VAL A 292 -3.17 -6.97 22.01
N SER A 293 -3.15 -7.44 20.75
CA SER A 293 -2.39 -8.62 20.35
C SER A 293 -0.90 -8.47 20.62
N PHE A 294 -0.29 -7.32 20.28
CA PHE A 294 1.12 -7.04 20.60
C PHE A 294 1.38 -7.00 22.10
N ALA A 295 0.49 -6.39 22.87
CA ALA A 295 0.60 -6.38 24.32
C ALA A 295 0.56 -7.81 24.88
N SER A 296 -0.35 -8.66 24.41
CA SER A 296 -0.42 -10.08 24.80
C SER A 296 0.85 -10.85 24.44
N TYR A 297 1.44 -10.57 23.25
CA TYR A 297 2.70 -11.16 22.83
C TYR A 297 3.85 -10.74 23.77
N ILE A 298 4.02 -9.44 24.02
CA ILE A 298 5.09 -8.93 24.90
C ILE A 298 4.96 -9.49 26.31
N VAL A 299 3.76 -9.51 26.89
CA VAL A 299 3.52 -10.14 28.19
C VAL A 299 3.90 -11.62 28.16
N GLY A 300 3.53 -12.33 27.10
CA GLY A 300 3.85 -13.76 26.94
C GLY A 300 5.36 -14.04 26.91
N THR A 301 6.17 -13.15 26.30
CA THR A 301 7.64 -13.32 26.28
C THR A 301 8.28 -13.19 27.67
N ILE A 302 7.64 -12.45 28.59
CA ILE A 302 8.15 -12.21 29.95
C ILE A 302 7.66 -13.32 30.91
N MET A 303 6.50 -13.93 30.64
CA MET A 303 5.95 -15.00 31.49
C MET A 303 6.85 -16.24 31.48
N PRO A 304 6.97 -16.95 32.61
CA PRO A 304 7.71 -18.20 32.65
C PRO A 304 7.06 -19.25 31.73
N ALA A 305 7.90 -19.99 31.01
CA ALA A 305 7.44 -21.00 30.06
C ALA A 305 6.81 -22.20 30.79
N SER A 306 5.56 -22.55 30.46
CA SER A 306 4.94 -23.79 30.90
C SER A 306 5.60 -25.01 30.25
N VAL A 307 5.45 -26.18 30.84
CA VAL A 307 6.02 -27.45 30.32
C VAL A 307 5.60 -27.70 28.87
N GLU A 308 4.33 -27.45 28.53
CA GLU A 308 3.84 -27.57 27.15
C GLU A 308 4.53 -26.58 26.18
N LYS A 309 4.76 -25.34 26.61
CA LYS A 309 5.46 -24.37 25.79
C LYS A 309 6.94 -24.71 25.64
N GLN A 310 7.56 -25.26 26.67
CA GLN A 310 8.94 -25.75 26.61
C GLN A 310 9.07 -26.93 25.63
N ALA A 311 8.16 -27.88 25.63
CA ALA A 311 8.10 -28.97 24.67
C ALA A 311 8.01 -28.44 23.20
N LYS A 312 7.36 -27.32 23.01
CA LYS A 312 7.26 -26.61 21.71
C LYS A 312 8.45 -25.67 21.42
N GLY A 313 9.47 -25.63 22.30
CA GLY A 313 10.72 -24.89 22.09
C GLY A 313 10.75 -23.49 22.66
N PHE A 314 9.78 -23.05 23.47
CA PHE A 314 9.78 -21.74 24.14
C PHE A 314 10.41 -21.82 25.53
N PHE A 315 11.50 -21.06 25.76
CA PHE A 315 12.26 -21.08 27.02
C PHE A 315 12.41 -19.70 27.68
N SER A 316 11.55 -18.73 27.32
CA SER A 316 11.69 -17.33 27.70
C SER A 316 13.05 -16.75 27.25
N TYR A 317 13.41 -15.55 27.70
CA TYR A 317 14.66 -14.90 27.26
C TYR A 317 15.92 -15.65 27.71
N ARG A 318 16.72 -16.12 26.74
CA ARG A 318 17.99 -16.82 26.98
C ARG A 318 19.08 -16.30 26.04
N ALA A 319 20.22 -15.88 26.59
CA ALA A 319 21.34 -15.38 25.80
C ALA A 319 21.90 -16.46 24.85
N ALA A 320 21.89 -17.74 25.26
CA ALA A 320 22.35 -18.83 24.42
C ALA A 320 21.43 -19.06 23.22
N ILE A 321 20.09 -18.89 23.37
CA ILE A 321 19.13 -18.99 22.28
C ILE A 321 19.32 -17.80 21.33
N PHE A 322 19.47 -16.58 21.85
CA PHE A 322 19.78 -15.41 21.05
C PHE A 322 21.04 -15.61 20.20
N ALA A 323 22.13 -16.07 20.80
CA ALA A 323 23.40 -16.32 20.10
C ALA A 323 23.27 -17.40 19.00
N ALA A 324 22.55 -18.48 19.29
CA ALA A 324 22.31 -19.55 18.32
C ALA A 324 21.43 -19.07 17.14
N ASN A 325 20.45 -18.20 17.41
CA ASN A 325 19.55 -17.66 16.38
C ASN A 325 20.11 -16.39 15.72
N PHE A 326 21.26 -15.89 16.13
CA PHE A 326 21.88 -14.71 15.52
C PHE A 326 22.41 -14.98 14.11
N VAL A 327 22.96 -16.19 13.89
CA VAL A 327 23.52 -16.62 12.62
C VAL A 327 22.47 -17.29 11.74
N PRO A 328 22.61 -17.22 10.40
CA PRO A 328 21.66 -17.87 9.49
C PRO A 328 21.74 -19.40 9.57
N ASP A 329 20.60 -20.04 9.30
CA ASP A 329 20.45 -21.49 9.12
C ASP A 329 19.50 -21.74 7.95
N TRP A 330 20.06 -21.74 6.75
CA TRP A 330 19.30 -21.83 5.51
C TRP A 330 18.74 -23.23 5.26
N ARG A 331 17.42 -23.34 5.11
CA ARG A 331 16.73 -24.60 4.88
C ARG A 331 15.78 -24.51 3.70
N GLY A 332 15.76 -25.56 2.89
CA GLY A 332 14.89 -25.64 1.72
C GLY A 332 15.36 -24.80 0.52
N PRO A 333 14.62 -24.84 -0.59
CA PRO A 333 15.01 -24.16 -1.84
C PRO A 333 14.95 -22.63 -1.74
N GLU A 334 14.12 -22.10 -0.86
CA GLU A 334 13.95 -20.67 -0.63
C GLU A 334 14.94 -20.11 0.42
N GLY A 335 15.72 -20.99 1.06
CA GLY A 335 16.69 -20.66 2.11
C GLY A 335 17.88 -19.87 1.59
N THR A 336 17.65 -18.64 1.17
CA THR A 336 18.68 -17.68 0.72
C THR A 336 18.32 -16.29 1.22
N PHE A 337 19.30 -15.38 1.24
CA PHE A 337 19.07 -13.99 1.61
C PHE A 337 17.99 -13.34 0.73
N PHE A 338 18.12 -13.48 -0.59
CA PHE A 338 17.13 -12.90 -1.52
C PHE A 338 15.79 -13.61 -1.47
N GLY A 339 15.74 -14.91 -1.17
CA GLY A 339 14.51 -15.64 -0.90
C GLY A 339 13.76 -15.04 0.29
N MET A 340 14.44 -14.86 1.41
CA MET A 340 13.84 -14.24 2.61
C MET A 340 13.47 -12.79 2.39
N PHE A 341 14.28 -12.03 1.65
CA PHE A 341 13.97 -10.66 1.27
C PHE A 341 12.70 -10.59 0.41
N SER A 342 12.55 -11.47 -0.58
CA SER A 342 11.36 -11.49 -1.45
C SER A 342 10.07 -11.83 -0.70
N ILE A 343 10.17 -12.66 0.34
CA ILE A 343 9.02 -13.02 1.19
C ILE A 343 8.68 -11.89 2.17
N PHE A 344 9.69 -11.17 2.68
CA PHE A 344 9.49 -10.06 3.62
C PHE A 344 9.04 -8.77 2.94
N PHE A 345 9.64 -8.42 1.80
CA PHE A 345 9.47 -7.11 1.15
C PHE A 345 8.00 -6.70 0.91
N PRO A 346 7.08 -7.62 0.51
CA PRO A 346 5.66 -7.27 0.39
C PRO A 346 5.02 -6.70 1.66
N SER A 347 5.52 -7.07 2.85
CA SER A 347 5.02 -6.50 4.10
C SER A 347 5.44 -5.04 4.31
N ALA A 348 6.56 -4.60 3.74
CA ALA A 348 6.99 -3.21 3.80
C ALA A 348 6.23 -2.29 2.81
N THR A 349 5.43 -2.86 1.92
CA THR A 349 4.56 -2.13 0.99
C THR A 349 3.27 -1.68 1.70
N GLY A 350 2.36 -1.00 1.02
CA GLY A 350 1.09 -0.56 1.64
C GLY A 350 1.12 0.87 2.19
N ILE A 351 2.23 1.59 2.01
CA ILE A 351 2.38 3.00 2.42
C ILE A 351 1.42 3.95 1.71
N LEU A 352 0.85 3.54 0.58
CA LEU A 352 -0.05 4.35 -0.24
C LEU A 352 -1.50 4.31 0.25
N ALA A 353 -1.85 3.47 1.22
CA ALA A 353 -3.20 3.32 1.74
C ALA A 353 -3.81 4.65 2.25
N GLY A 354 -3.00 5.49 2.90
CA GLY A 354 -3.41 6.83 3.32
C GLY A 354 -3.50 7.83 2.16
N ALA A 355 -2.62 7.73 1.17
CA ALA A 355 -2.66 8.60 0.00
C ALA A 355 -3.87 8.31 -0.90
N ASN A 356 -4.33 7.05 -0.96
CA ASN A 356 -5.47 6.65 -1.81
C ASN A 356 -6.80 7.30 -1.41
N ILE A 357 -6.92 7.78 -0.18
CA ILE A 357 -8.08 8.52 0.31
C ILE A 357 -7.83 10.03 0.41
N SER A 358 -6.92 10.56 -0.41
CA SER A 358 -6.54 11.98 -0.38
C SER A 358 -7.71 12.95 -0.39
N GLY A 359 -8.80 12.62 -1.08
CA GLY A 359 -10.03 13.43 -1.13
C GLY A 359 -10.77 13.56 0.19
N ASP A 360 -10.59 12.60 1.11
CA ASP A 360 -11.26 12.55 2.42
C ASP A 360 -10.37 13.10 3.55
N LEU A 361 -9.18 13.64 3.24
CA LEU A 361 -8.25 14.22 4.21
C LEU A 361 -8.51 15.72 4.40
N LYS A 362 -8.35 16.22 5.63
CA LYS A 362 -8.46 17.66 5.93
C LYS A 362 -7.40 18.47 5.18
N ASN A 363 -6.13 18.07 5.30
CA ASN A 363 -4.97 18.72 4.68
C ASN A 363 -4.06 17.64 4.08
N PRO A 364 -4.32 17.16 2.86
CA PRO A 364 -3.56 16.06 2.24
C PRO A 364 -2.06 16.34 2.16
N THR A 365 -1.68 17.59 1.84
CA THR A 365 -0.28 18.03 1.70
C THR A 365 0.54 17.87 2.98
N ILE A 366 -0.08 17.95 4.14
CA ILE A 366 0.57 17.76 5.45
C ILE A 366 0.33 16.32 5.96
N ALA A 367 -0.89 15.80 5.74
CA ALA A 367 -1.29 14.51 6.28
C ALA A 367 -0.55 13.35 5.64
N ILE A 368 -0.37 13.36 4.31
CA ILE A 368 0.31 12.27 3.59
C ILE A 368 1.77 12.15 4.03
N PRO A 369 2.61 13.20 3.97
CA PRO A 369 4.01 13.07 4.38
C PRO A 369 4.17 12.63 5.83
N ARG A 370 3.52 13.33 6.75
CA ARG A 370 3.65 13.03 8.19
C ARG A 370 3.15 11.64 8.53
N GLY A 371 1.96 11.29 8.06
CA GLY A 371 1.35 10.01 8.38
C GLY A 371 2.13 8.83 7.81
N THR A 372 2.57 8.91 6.57
CA THR A 372 3.33 7.84 5.90
C THR A 372 4.70 7.61 6.53
N LEU A 373 5.48 8.68 6.76
CA LEU A 373 6.82 8.54 7.36
C LEU A 373 6.76 8.05 8.80
N MET A 374 5.79 8.53 9.60
CA MET A 374 5.58 8.03 10.96
C MET A 374 5.14 6.56 10.98
N ALA A 375 4.31 6.14 10.03
CA ALA A 375 3.91 4.74 9.90
C ALA A 375 5.12 3.85 9.58
N ILE A 376 5.96 4.23 8.61
CA ILE A 376 7.17 3.50 8.26
C ILE A 376 8.10 3.36 9.48
N PHE A 377 8.30 4.45 10.21
CA PHE A 377 9.16 4.44 11.41
C PHE A 377 8.66 3.45 12.47
N TRP A 378 7.41 3.57 12.88
CA TRP A 378 6.86 2.72 13.94
C TRP A 378 6.73 1.25 13.54
N THR A 379 6.38 0.98 12.29
CA THR A 379 6.29 -0.41 11.80
C THR A 379 7.67 -1.06 11.68
N THR A 380 8.67 -0.35 11.18
CA THR A 380 10.07 -0.83 11.14
C THR A 380 10.55 -1.16 12.55
N PHE A 381 10.33 -0.26 13.51
CA PHE A 381 10.72 -0.47 14.90
C PHE A 381 10.05 -1.71 15.51
N SER A 382 8.76 -1.92 15.25
CA SER A 382 8.03 -3.10 15.71
C SER A 382 8.58 -4.40 15.09
N TYR A 383 8.89 -4.42 13.80
CA TYR A 383 9.50 -5.58 13.14
C TYR A 383 10.86 -5.95 13.74
N LEU A 384 11.71 -4.97 14.01
CA LEU A 384 13.02 -5.20 14.64
C LEU A 384 12.87 -5.78 16.06
N ILE A 385 11.94 -5.26 16.85
CA ILE A 385 11.69 -5.76 18.22
C ILE A 385 11.12 -7.18 18.18
N ILE A 386 10.09 -7.43 17.39
CA ILE A 386 9.43 -8.73 17.36
C ILE A 386 10.38 -9.81 16.85
N SER A 387 11.17 -9.55 15.81
CA SER A 387 12.15 -10.50 15.30
C SER A 387 13.22 -10.84 16.36
N ALA A 388 13.75 -9.84 17.07
CA ALA A 388 14.73 -10.06 18.12
C ALA A 388 14.14 -10.82 19.32
N THR A 389 12.96 -10.44 19.79
CA THR A 389 12.34 -11.03 20.97
C THR A 389 11.92 -12.48 20.73
N VAL A 390 11.32 -12.80 19.57
CA VAL A 390 10.92 -14.19 19.27
C VAL A 390 12.15 -15.09 19.14
N ALA A 391 13.20 -14.65 18.47
CA ALA A 391 14.42 -15.41 18.30
C ALA A 391 15.27 -15.50 19.58
N SER A 392 15.02 -14.67 20.58
CA SER A 392 15.66 -14.76 21.90
C SER A 392 14.97 -15.76 22.84
N CYS A 393 13.73 -16.12 22.53
CA CYS A 393 12.89 -16.92 23.41
C CYS A 393 12.63 -18.35 22.90
N VAL A 394 12.73 -18.60 21.59
CA VAL A 394 12.33 -19.85 20.95
C VAL A 394 13.50 -20.48 20.21
N ILE A 395 13.76 -21.75 20.43
CA ILE A 395 14.76 -22.54 19.67
C ILE A 395 14.24 -22.89 18.28
N ARG A 396 15.17 -23.27 17.37
CA ARG A 396 14.82 -23.57 15.97
C ARG A 396 13.94 -24.78 15.80
N ASP A 397 14.25 -25.86 16.52
CA ASP A 397 13.62 -27.17 16.34
C ASP A 397 13.15 -27.72 17.67
N ALA A 398 11.90 -28.19 17.70
CA ALA A 398 11.30 -28.87 18.83
C ALA A 398 10.27 -29.89 18.35
N SER A 399 10.09 -30.95 19.11
CA SER A 399 9.16 -32.03 18.79
C SER A 399 7.70 -31.71 19.16
N GLY A 400 7.48 -30.97 20.24
CA GLY A 400 6.17 -30.72 20.84
C GLY A 400 5.73 -31.82 21.79
N SER A 401 6.52 -32.88 21.98
CA SER A 401 6.22 -33.99 22.89
C SER A 401 6.71 -33.71 24.31
N ILE A 402 5.83 -33.83 25.27
CA ILE A 402 6.15 -33.68 26.71
C ILE A 402 7.09 -34.80 27.20
N ASN A 403 7.13 -35.91 26.48
CA ASN A 403 7.92 -37.07 26.87
C ASN A 403 9.43 -36.92 26.54
N ASP A 404 9.80 -35.93 25.73
CA ASP A 404 11.18 -35.70 25.31
C ASP A 404 11.99 -34.91 26.37
N THR A 405 11.69 -35.17 27.65
CA THR A 405 12.51 -34.66 28.75
C THR A 405 13.79 -35.48 28.86
N LEU A 406 14.89 -34.81 29.26
CA LEU A 406 16.21 -35.40 29.36
C LEU A 406 16.19 -36.61 30.30
N SER A 407 16.24 -37.81 29.75
CA SER A 407 16.54 -39.03 30.49
C SER A 407 18.04 -39.27 30.38
N SER A 408 18.68 -39.85 31.39
CA SER A 408 20.11 -39.98 31.68
C SER A 408 21.03 -40.47 30.53
N GLY A 409 20.97 -39.88 29.35
CA GLY A 409 21.80 -40.16 28.17
C GLY A 409 22.61 -38.94 27.72
N SER A 410 23.60 -39.15 26.87
CA SER A 410 24.34 -38.06 26.24
C SER A 410 23.43 -37.30 25.27
N CYS A 411 23.09 -36.09 25.60
CA CYS A 411 22.30 -35.20 24.75
C CYS A 411 23.21 -34.12 24.16
N ASP A 412 23.18 -33.98 22.84
CA ASP A 412 23.90 -32.94 22.13
C ASP A 412 22.91 -31.91 21.60
N GLY A 413 23.03 -30.67 22.03
CA GLY A 413 22.22 -29.57 21.53
C GLY A 413 21.88 -28.50 22.57
N LEU A 414 21.36 -27.37 22.10
CA LEU A 414 21.01 -26.26 22.97
C LEU A 414 19.85 -26.59 23.93
N SER A 415 18.90 -27.42 23.49
CA SER A 415 17.74 -27.87 24.27
C SER A 415 18.13 -28.67 25.51
N CYS A 416 19.26 -29.40 25.44
CA CYS A 416 19.77 -30.21 26.57
C CYS A 416 20.10 -29.35 27.79
N GLN A 417 20.56 -28.12 27.61
CA GLN A 417 20.82 -27.17 28.70
C GLN A 417 19.56 -26.79 29.49
N TYR A 418 18.39 -27.01 28.87
CA TYR A 418 17.08 -26.67 29.43
C TYR A 418 16.27 -27.92 29.84
N GLY A 419 16.91 -29.11 29.81
CA GLY A 419 16.27 -30.35 30.24
C GLY A 419 15.42 -31.05 29.18
N TRP A 420 15.66 -30.76 27.89
CA TRP A 420 14.90 -31.32 26.77
C TRP A 420 15.82 -31.94 25.73
N ASP A 421 15.47 -33.14 25.25
CA ASP A 421 16.20 -33.85 24.20
C ASP A 421 15.35 -33.90 22.90
N PHE A 422 15.66 -33.04 21.94
CA PHE A 422 15.00 -33.03 20.64
C PHE A 422 15.87 -33.67 19.54
N SER A 423 16.93 -34.38 19.90
CA SER A 423 17.91 -34.98 18.97
C SER A 423 17.23 -35.93 17.99
N GLU A 424 16.27 -36.71 18.42
CA GLU A 424 15.55 -37.67 17.59
C GLU A 424 14.78 -36.95 16.46
N CYS A 425 13.98 -35.92 16.77
CA CYS A 425 13.24 -35.19 15.74
C CYS A 425 14.14 -34.37 14.80
N ILE A 426 15.29 -33.88 15.31
CA ILE A 426 16.26 -33.12 14.49
C ILE A 426 16.92 -34.06 13.48
N ASN A 427 17.40 -35.23 13.93
CA ASN A 427 18.07 -36.21 13.07
C ASN A 427 17.13 -36.77 12.00
N ASN A 428 15.88 -37.06 12.38
CA ASN A 428 14.87 -37.58 11.46
C ASN A 428 14.16 -36.51 10.64
N LYS A 429 14.45 -35.21 10.89
CA LYS A 429 13.75 -34.06 10.27
C LYS A 429 12.23 -34.09 10.44
N THR A 430 11.78 -34.55 11.62
CA THR A 430 10.35 -34.70 11.96
C THR A 430 9.88 -33.65 12.97
N CYS A 431 10.71 -32.68 13.33
CA CYS A 431 10.34 -31.62 14.24
C CYS A 431 9.17 -30.78 13.68
N THR A 432 8.10 -30.65 14.47
CA THR A 432 6.88 -29.92 14.07
C THR A 432 6.78 -28.54 14.70
N TYR A 433 7.56 -28.30 15.76
CA TYR A 433 7.58 -27.05 16.51
C TYR A 433 8.97 -26.40 16.47
N GLY A 434 9.10 -25.28 17.17
CA GLY A 434 10.24 -24.39 17.09
C GLY A 434 10.04 -23.28 16.07
N ILE A 435 10.93 -22.29 16.07
CA ILE A 435 10.78 -21.10 15.24
C ILE A 435 10.90 -21.40 13.72
N SER A 436 11.58 -22.51 13.34
CA SER A 436 11.78 -22.92 11.94
C SER A 436 10.58 -23.69 11.36
N ASN A 437 9.82 -24.40 12.18
CA ASN A 437 8.84 -25.35 11.69
C ASN A 437 7.38 -24.93 11.99
N TYR A 438 7.17 -24.08 12.98
CA TYR A 438 5.84 -23.68 13.43
C TYR A 438 5.51 -22.24 13.04
N TYR A 439 4.59 -22.07 12.10
CA TYR A 439 4.22 -20.73 11.59
C TYR A 439 3.52 -19.84 12.61
N GLN A 440 2.80 -20.42 13.56
CA GLN A 440 2.10 -19.66 14.60
C GLN A 440 2.96 -19.46 15.86
N THR A 441 4.25 -19.26 15.71
CA THR A 441 5.19 -19.08 16.83
C THR A 441 4.81 -17.92 17.75
N LEU A 442 4.30 -16.80 17.20
CA LEU A 442 3.84 -15.69 18.03
C LEU A 442 2.66 -16.08 18.92
N SER A 443 1.75 -16.89 18.40
CA SER A 443 0.60 -17.42 19.16
C SER A 443 1.07 -18.30 20.33
N MET A 444 2.03 -19.18 20.07
CA MET A 444 2.64 -20.07 21.09
C MET A 444 3.33 -19.26 22.20
N VAL A 445 4.08 -18.23 21.85
CA VAL A 445 4.81 -17.36 22.80
C VAL A 445 3.86 -16.50 23.63
N SER A 446 2.76 -16.02 23.06
CA SER A 446 1.86 -15.07 23.69
C SER A 446 1.29 -15.52 25.04
N ALA A 447 0.87 -14.56 25.85
CA ALA A 447 0.16 -14.85 27.11
C ALA A 447 -1.19 -15.53 26.88
N PHE A 448 -1.90 -15.12 25.83
CA PHE A 448 -3.20 -15.66 25.45
C PHE A 448 -3.30 -15.80 23.93
N ALA A 449 -3.18 -17.01 23.43
CA ALA A 449 -3.13 -17.35 22.01
C ALA A 449 -4.29 -16.78 21.16
N PRO A 450 -5.56 -16.80 21.60
CA PRO A 450 -6.67 -16.25 20.83
C PRO A 450 -6.54 -14.76 20.50
N LEU A 451 -5.81 -13.97 21.30
CA LEU A 451 -5.57 -12.57 21.00
C LEU A 451 -4.63 -12.38 19.80
N ILE A 452 -3.71 -13.31 19.58
CA ILE A 452 -2.86 -13.30 18.37
C ILE A 452 -3.69 -13.66 17.14
N THR A 453 -4.57 -14.66 17.25
CA THR A 453 -5.51 -15.00 16.17
C THR A 453 -6.41 -13.81 15.83
N ALA A 454 -6.94 -13.11 16.85
CA ALA A 454 -7.68 -11.88 16.64
C ALA A 454 -6.82 -10.79 15.98
N GLY A 455 -5.53 -10.69 16.32
CA GLY A 455 -4.55 -9.81 15.66
C GLY A 455 -4.37 -10.14 14.18
N ILE A 456 -4.26 -11.41 13.82
CA ILE A 456 -4.20 -11.88 12.43
C ILE A 456 -5.47 -11.48 11.68
N PHE A 457 -6.64 -11.68 12.27
CA PHE A 457 -7.91 -11.26 11.70
C PHE A 457 -7.97 -9.74 11.51
N GLY A 458 -7.55 -8.97 12.51
CA GLY A 458 -7.47 -7.51 12.40
C GLY A 458 -6.55 -7.07 11.26
N ALA A 459 -5.38 -7.67 11.12
CA ALA A 459 -4.39 -7.35 10.09
C ALA A 459 -4.88 -7.68 8.67
N THR A 460 -5.46 -8.86 8.48
CA THR A 460 -5.96 -9.31 7.17
C THR A 460 -7.20 -8.53 6.74
N LEU A 461 -8.18 -8.37 7.63
CA LEU A 461 -9.42 -7.66 7.33
C LEU A 461 -9.20 -6.16 7.12
N SER A 462 -8.30 -5.51 7.89
CA SER A 462 -7.97 -4.11 7.70
C SER A 462 -7.32 -3.84 6.35
N SER A 463 -6.38 -4.72 5.94
CA SER A 463 -5.71 -4.62 4.64
C SER A 463 -6.67 -4.89 3.48
N ALA A 464 -7.54 -5.90 3.60
CA ALA A 464 -8.59 -6.19 2.62
C ALA A 464 -9.54 -4.99 2.45
N LEU A 465 -9.98 -4.39 3.56
CA LEU A 465 -10.87 -3.23 3.56
C LEU A 465 -10.20 -2.00 2.94
N ALA A 466 -8.92 -1.74 3.26
CA ALA A 466 -8.17 -0.63 2.68
C ALA A 466 -7.99 -0.78 1.16
N CYS A 467 -7.69 -1.97 0.66
CA CYS A 467 -7.59 -2.27 -0.76
C CYS A 467 -8.96 -2.17 -1.46
N LEU A 468 -10.03 -2.67 -0.81
CA LEU A 468 -11.40 -2.61 -1.33
C LEU A 468 -11.91 -1.18 -1.49
N VAL A 469 -11.45 -0.24 -0.67
CA VAL A 469 -11.76 1.20 -0.78
C VAL A 469 -10.83 1.90 -1.78
N SER A 470 -9.54 1.52 -1.81
CA SER A 470 -8.54 2.14 -2.67
C SER A 470 -8.78 1.88 -4.16
N ALA A 471 -9.06 0.63 -4.55
CA ALA A 471 -9.26 0.25 -5.94
C ALA A 471 -10.38 1.07 -6.64
N PRO A 472 -11.60 1.16 -6.11
CA PRO A 472 -12.68 1.89 -6.77
C PRO A 472 -12.45 3.41 -6.79
N LYS A 473 -11.80 3.99 -5.78
CA LYS A 473 -11.52 5.44 -5.74
C LYS A 473 -10.48 5.84 -6.77
N VAL A 474 -9.43 5.06 -6.90
CA VAL A 474 -8.40 5.24 -7.95
C VAL A 474 -9.02 5.06 -9.34
N PHE A 475 -9.80 4.00 -9.53
CA PHE A 475 -10.45 3.72 -10.80
C PHE A 475 -11.49 4.78 -11.18
N GLN A 476 -12.27 5.28 -10.22
CA GLN A 476 -13.21 6.38 -10.45
C GLN A 476 -12.52 7.64 -10.97
N CYS A 477 -11.38 8.01 -10.38
CA CYS A 477 -10.63 9.19 -10.81
C CYS A 477 -10.09 9.00 -12.23
N LEU A 478 -9.54 7.83 -12.55
CA LEU A 478 -9.10 7.47 -13.89
C LEU A 478 -10.25 7.57 -14.91
N CYS A 479 -11.44 7.10 -14.54
CA CYS A 479 -12.62 7.17 -15.40
C CYS A 479 -13.14 8.61 -15.60
N LYS A 480 -12.97 9.48 -14.59
CA LYS A 480 -13.32 10.92 -14.69
C LYS A 480 -12.39 11.70 -15.61
N ASP A 481 -11.15 11.28 -15.74
CA ASP A 481 -10.18 11.89 -16.64
C ASP A 481 -10.41 11.53 -18.13
N HIS A 482 -11.35 10.61 -18.42
CA HIS A 482 -11.74 10.20 -19.78
C HIS A 482 -10.58 9.75 -20.68
N LEU A 483 -9.52 9.19 -20.10
CA LEU A 483 -8.35 8.71 -20.84
C LEU A 483 -8.66 7.49 -21.70
N TYR A 484 -9.59 6.66 -21.26
CA TYR A 484 -10.00 5.45 -21.97
C TYR A 484 -11.45 5.56 -22.44
N PRO A 485 -11.75 5.22 -23.69
CA PRO A 485 -13.13 5.12 -24.16
C PRO A 485 -13.88 4.01 -23.38
N LEU A 486 -15.18 4.13 -23.23
CA LEU A 486 -16.10 3.16 -22.64
C LEU A 486 -16.07 3.05 -21.09
N ILE A 487 -15.00 3.39 -20.39
CA ILE A 487 -14.95 3.25 -18.92
C ILE A 487 -15.57 4.44 -18.16
N GLY A 488 -15.93 5.54 -18.84
CA GLY A 488 -16.54 6.72 -18.22
C GLY A 488 -17.79 6.42 -17.38
N PHE A 489 -18.47 5.30 -17.66
CA PHE A 489 -19.59 4.80 -16.88
C PHE A 489 -19.27 4.62 -15.38
N PHE A 490 -18.05 4.25 -15.03
CA PHE A 490 -17.60 4.04 -13.64
C PHE A 490 -17.18 5.35 -12.95
N GLY A 491 -17.02 6.44 -13.69
CA GLY A 491 -16.67 7.76 -13.13
C GLY A 491 -17.78 8.41 -12.30
N LYS A 492 -19.03 7.95 -12.44
CA LYS A 492 -20.18 8.53 -11.74
C LYS A 492 -20.14 8.21 -10.23
N GLY A 493 -20.12 9.25 -9.41
CA GLY A 493 -20.25 9.15 -7.96
C GLY A 493 -21.71 9.23 -7.50
N TYR A 494 -21.99 8.64 -6.35
CA TYR A 494 -23.31 8.61 -5.72
C TYR A 494 -23.24 9.15 -4.29
N GLY A 495 -24.33 9.77 -3.83
CA GLY A 495 -24.43 10.35 -2.49
C GLY A 495 -23.61 11.64 -2.30
N LYS A 496 -23.60 12.16 -1.06
CA LYS A 496 -22.93 13.42 -0.69
C LYS A 496 -21.40 13.38 -0.88
N ASN A 497 -20.79 12.22 -0.71
CA ASN A 497 -19.34 12.02 -0.82
C ASN A 497 -18.90 11.53 -2.21
N HIS A 498 -19.81 11.51 -3.22
CA HIS A 498 -19.50 11.01 -4.57
C HIS A 498 -18.89 9.60 -4.60
N GLU A 499 -19.39 8.69 -3.77
CA GLU A 499 -18.87 7.32 -3.65
C GLU A 499 -19.04 6.51 -4.95
N PRO A 500 -18.02 5.77 -5.39
CA PRO A 500 -18.02 5.05 -6.66
C PRO A 500 -18.69 3.67 -6.58
N LEU A 501 -19.99 3.59 -6.31
CA LEU A 501 -20.71 2.32 -6.11
C LEU A 501 -20.50 1.30 -7.23
N ARG A 502 -20.47 1.76 -8.49
CA ARG A 502 -20.25 0.87 -9.64
C ARG A 502 -18.84 0.27 -9.65
N ALA A 503 -17.85 1.07 -9.26
CA ALA A 503 -16.47 0.60 -9.18
C ALA A 503 -16.27 -0.33 -7.95
N TYR A 504 -17.00 -0.11 -6.85
CA TYR A 504 -17.03 -1.08 -5.73
C TYR A 504 -17.53 -2.45 -6.17
N LEU A 505 -18.63 -2.49 -6.96
CA LEU A 505 -19.16 -3.75 -7.48
C LEU A 505 -18.18 -4.43 -8.43
N LEU A 506 -17.51 -3.67 -9.31
CA LEU A 506 -16.49 -4.22 -10.20
C LEU A 506 -15.31 -4.82 -9.40
N THR A 507 -14.82 -4.10 -8.39
CA THR A 507 -13.75 -4.59 -7.49
C THR A 507 -14.17 -5.87 -6.77
N TYR A 508 -15.41 -5.93 -6.28
CA TYR A 508 -15.97 -7.12 -5.66
C TYR A 508 -16.02 -8.33 -6.60
N ILE A 509 -16.46 -8.13 -7.85
CA ILE A 509 -16.51 -9.21 -8.85
C ILE A 509 -15.10 -9.72 -9.13
N ILE A 510 -14.12 -8.82 -9.34
CA ILE A 510 -12.73 -9.22 -9.57
C ILE A 510 -12.20 -10.00 -8.36
N ALA A 511 -12.34 -9.47 -7.16
CA ALA A 511 -11.89 -10.14 -5.94
C ALA A 511 -12.54 -11.52 -5.75
N SER A 512 -13.85 -11.63 -5.98
CA SER A 512 -14.58 -12.91 -5.89
C SER A 512 -14.08 -13.93 -6.91
N CYS A 513 -13.78 -13.53 -8.14
CA CYS A 513 -13.18 -14.41 -9.14
C CYS A 513 -11.84 -14.99 -8.67
N PHE A 514 -10.97 -14.14 -8.07
CA PHE A 514 -9.67 -14.59 -7.56
C PHE A 514 -9.76 -15.41 -6.25
N ILE A 515 -10.83 -15.27 -5.48
CA ILE A 515 -11.09 -16.14 -4.30
C ILE A 515 -11.52 -17.54 -4.75
N ILE A 516 -12.27 -17.65 -5.84
CA ILE A 516 -12.81 -18.93 -6.33
C ILE A 516 -11.73 -19.77 -7.05
N ILE A 517 -10.80 -19.10 -7.75
CA ILE A 517 -9.68 -19.79 -8.44
C ILE A 517 -8.76 -20.47 -7.42
#